data_65378c35874dc4c11ff33c48d68b3dd4
#
_entry.id   65378c35874dc4c11ff33c48d68b3dd4
#
_cell.length_a   1.000
_cell.length_b   1.000
_cell.length_c   1.000
_cell.angle_alpha   90.00
_cell.angle_beta   90.00
_cell.angle_gamma   90.00
#
_symmetry.space_group_name_H-M   'P 1'
#
loop_
_entity.id
_entity.type
_entity.pdbx_description
1 polymer ?
#
loop_
_entity_poly.entity_id
_entity_poly.type
_entity_poly.pdbx_seq_one_letter_code
_entity_poly.pdbx_strand_id
1 'polypeptide(L)'
;MGGSMSTPSWRDYADHLTSRTRALLEAAEQRGENPATLRQHAENILDDETFQLACDAVTDTPPLKGTHSTAWQRPDDRHTQTYREITVSTSTIAGVTVDAIAETSLSGDVLGTIVYLSGADLVTLTADDALRIADELRRAAHRLKTL
;
A
#
# COMPACT_ATOMS: atom_id res chain seq x y z
N MET A 1 17.51 -21.92 41.61
CA MET A 1 18.21 -21.99 40.34
C MET A 1 17.68 -20.86 39.44
N GLY A 2 18.35 -19.73 39.48
CA GLY A 2 17.95 -18.59 38.67
C GLY A 2 18.45 -18.76 37.25
N GLY A 3 17.55 -19.08 36.31
CA GLY A 3 17.82 -18.82 34.91
C GLY A 3 17.95 -17.31 34.74
N SER A 4 19.12 -16.81 34.37
CA SER A 4 19.33 -15.42 33.99
C SER A 4 18.50 -15.16 32.76
N MET A 5 17.32 -14.55 32.89
CA MET A 5 16.62 -13.99 31.77
C MET A 5 17.43 -12.80 31.30
N SER A 6 18.13 -12.95 30.17
CA SER A 6 18.77 -11.83 29.51
C SER A 6 17.69 -10.82 29.11
N THR A 7 17.95 -9.54 29.38
CA THR A 7 17.05 -8.45 28.98
C THR A 7 16.90 -8.47 27.44
N PRO A 8 15.66 -8.48 26.90
CA PRO A 8 15.46 -8.42 25.47
C PRO A 8 16.22 -7.24 24.84
N SER A 9 16.96 -7.50 23.78
CA SER A 9 17.75 -6.48 23.10
C SER A 9 17.62 -6.59 21.58
N TRP A 10 18.07 -5.58 20.85
CA TRP A 10 18.12 -5.62 19.41
C TRP A 10 19.00 -6.77 18.86
N ARG A 11 19.96 -7.26 19.68
CA ARG A 11 20.84 -8.36 19.31
C ARG A 11 20.11 -9.69 19.13
N ASP A 12 18.91 -9.81 19.69
CA ASP A 12 18.04 -10.98 19.48
C ASP A 12 17.65 -11.12 18.00
N TYR A 13 17.69 -10.02 17.24
CA TYR A 13 17.37 -9.96 15.82
C TYR A 13 18.62 -9.89 14.91
N ALA A 14 19.82 -9.88 15.48
CA ALA A 14 21.07 -9.61 14.75
C ALA A 14 21.28 -10.52 13.54
N ASP A 15 20.91 -11.80 13.64
CA ASP A 15 21.08 -12.79 12.57
C ASP A 15 20.19 -12.51 11.35
N HIS A 16 19.12 -11.74 11.54
CA HIS A 16 18.17 -11.37 10.49
C HIS A 16 18.43 -9.97 9.91
N LEU A 17 19.37 -9.22 10.49
CA LEU A 17 19.72 -7.87 10.08
C LEU A 17 20.90 -7.89 9.09
N THR A 18 20.93 -6.90 8.19
CA THR A 18 22.10 -6.69 7.33
C THR A 18 23.31 -6.24 8.16
N SER A 19 24.52 -6.47 7.66
CA SER A 19 25.76 -6.01 8.31
C SER A 19 25.75 -4.50 8.53
N ARG A 20 25.21 -3.73 7.56
CA ARG A 20 25.08 -2.28 7.67
C ARG A 20 24.17 -1.88 8.82
N THR A 21 23.01 -2.51 8.93
CA THR A 21 22.04 -2.22 9.98
C THR A 21 22.60 -2.58 11.36
N ARG A 22 23.27 -3.73 11.48
CA ARG A 22 23.96 -4.12 12.72
C ARG A 22 24.98 -3.07 13.16
N ALA A 23 25.81 -2.60 12.22
CA ALA A 23 26.80 -1.57 12.50
C ALA A 23 26.18 -0.25 12.97
N LEU A 24 25.05 0.14 12.38
CA LEU A 24 24.32 1.35 12.80
C LEU A 24 23.74 1.21 14.21
N LEU A 25 23.18 0.06 14.55
CA LEU A 25 22.64 -0.21 15.88
C LEU A 25 23.75 -0.30 16.94
N GLU A 26 24.89 -0.91 16.64
CA GLU A 26 26.07 -0.92 17.51
C GLU A 26 26.60 0.49 17.77
N ALA A 27 26.70 1.32 16.75
CA ALA A 27 27.11 2.71 16.90
C ALA A 27 26.13 3.52 17.75
N ALA A 28 24.83 3.30 17.58
CA ALA A 28 23.79 3.94 18.40
C ALA A 28 23.86 3.48 19.86
N GLU A 29 24.09 2.20 20.09
CA GLU A 29 24.30 1.64 21.44
C GLU A 29 25.51 2.26 22.14
N GLN A 30 26.63 2.41 21.43
CA GLN A 30 27.83 3.06 21.93
C GLN A 30 27.62 4.54 22.29
N ARG A 31 26.70 5.22 21.59
CA ARG A 31 26.31 6.59 21.93
C ARG A 31 25.37 6.67 23.13
N GLY A 32 24.97 5.57 23.70
CA GLY A 32 24.10 5.51 24.88
C GLY A 32 22.61 5.61 24.56
N GLU A 33 22.18 5.29 23.35
CA GLU A 33 20.76 5.25 23.03
C GLU A 33 20.04 4.18 23.85
N ASN A 34 18.77 4.42 24.17
CA ASN A 34 17.97 3.55 25.01
C ASN A 34 17.83 2.15 24.38
N PRO A 35 18.16 1.05 25.11
CA PRO A 35 18.06 -0.32 24.60
C PRO A 35 16.68 -0.70 24.07
N ALA A 36 15.61 -0.25 24.70
CA ALA A 36 14.24 -0.51 24.24
C ALA A 36 13.96 0.18 22.91
N THR A 37 14.47 1.39 22.69
CA THR A 37 14.37 2.12 21.44
C THR A 37 15.12 1.41 20.32
N LEU A 38 16.34 0.93 20.58
CA LEU A 38 17.14 0.19 19.61
C LEU A 38 16.47 -1.13 19.21
N ARG A 39 15.88 -1.82 20.17
CA ARG A 39 15.09 -3.03 19.89
C ARG A 39 13.90 -2.73 19.01
N GLN A 40 13.15 -1.66 19.29
CA GLN A 40 12.01 -1.24 18.47
C GLN A 40 12.43 -0.88 17.04
N HIS A 41 13.58 -0.22 16.88
CA HIS A 41 14.15 0.06 15.57
C HIS A 41 14.47 -1.22 14.79
N ALA A 42 15.07 -2.21 15.44
CA ALA A 42 15.36 -3.50 14.81
C ALA A 42 14.07 -4.21 14.36
N GLU A 43 13.04 -4.23 15.20
CA GLU A 43 11.74 -4.81 14.88
C GLU A 43 11.10 -4.10 13.68
N ASN A 44 11.13 -2.77 13.64
CA ASN A 44 10.57 -1.98 12.54
C ASN A 44 11.31 -2.23 11.22
N ILE A 45 12.63 -2.33 11.26
CA ILE A 45 13.46 -2.63 10.07
C ILE A 45 13.11 -4.01 9.51
N LEU A 46 13.00 -5.02 10.36
CA LEU A 46 12.63 -6.38 9.92
C LEU A 46 11.21 -6.43 9.38
N ASP A 47 10.28 -5.70 9.97
CA ASP A 47 8.92 -5.61 9.49
C ASP A 47 8.86 -4.95 8.10
N ASP A 48 9.60 -3.86 7.90
CA ASP A 48 9.72 -3.19 6.60
C ASP A 48 10.36 -4.09 5.54
N GLU A 49 11.43 -4.80 5.87
CA GLU A 49 12.08 -5.74 4.96
C GLU A 49 11.15 -6.89 4.58
N THR A 50 10.42 -7.44 5.55
CA THR A 50 9.43 -8.50 5.31
C THR A 50 8.31 -8.02 4.39
N PHE A 51 7.80 -6.83 4.63
CA PHE A 51 6.80 -6.20 3.77
C PHE A 51 7.32 -6.00 2.35
N GLN A 52 8.53 -5.46 2.19
CA GLN A 52 9.13 -5.22 0.88
C GLN A 52 9.36 -6.54 0.12
N LEU A 53 9.87 -7.57 0.80
CA LEU A 53 10.05 -8.89 0.19
C LEU A 53 8.73 -9.50 -0.29
N ALA A 54 7.66 -9.37 0.50
CA ALA A 54 6.34 -9.84 0.11
C ALA A 54 5.81 -9.09 -1.12
N CYS A 55 6.02 -7.78 -1.19
CA CYS A 55 5.65 -6.96 -2.35
C CYS A 55 6.47 -7.30 -3.60
N ASP A 56 7.78 -7.50 -3.45
CA ASP A 56 8.70 -7.82 -4.55
C ASP A 56 8.47 -9.24 -5.12
N ALA A 57 7.94 -10.15 -4.30
CA ALA A 57 7.59 -11.51 -4.74
C ALA A 57 6.37 -11.54 -5.66
N VAL A 58 5.55 -10.49 -5.67
CA VAL A 58 4.43 -10.35 -6.60
C VAL A 58 4.99 -9.91 -7.95
N THR A 59 5.01 -10.83 -8.91
CA THR A 59 5.42 -10.53 -10.28
C THR A 59 4.50 -9.48 -10.90
N ASP A 60 5.07 -8.63 -11.76
CA ASP A 60 4.42 -7.46 -12.38
C ASP A 60 3.20 -7.75 -13.26
N THR A 61 2.71 -8.99 -13.28
CA THR A 61 1.48 -9.32 -13.97
C THR A 61 0.32 -9.21 -12.98
N PRO A 62 -0.30 -8.02 -12.83
CA PRO A 62 -1.50 -7.94 -12.01
C PRO A 62 -2.55 -8.87 -12.62
N PRO A 63 -3.30 -9.64 -11.82
CA PRO A 63 -4.41 -10.44 -12.31
C PRO A 63 -5.48 -9.60 -12.99
N LEU A 64 -5.49 -8.31 -12.70
CA LEU A 64 -6.32 -7.31 -13.37
C LEU A 64 -5.46 -6.45 -14.28
N LYS A 65 -5.84 -6.38 -15.56
CA LYS A 65 -5.27 -5.43 -16.49
C LYS A 65 -5.81 -4.04 -16.18
N GLY A 66 -4.90 -3.12 -15.90
CA GLY A 66 -5.23 -1.72 -15.64
C GLY A 66 -4.26 -0.79 -16.34
N THR A 67 -4.62 0.49 -16.39
CA THR A 67 -3.81 1.56 -16.98
C THR A 67 -2.74 2.06 -16.03
N HIS A 68 -2.96 1.90 -14.74
CA HIS A 68 -2.06 2.36 -13.68
C HIS A 68 -2.27 1.54 -12.41
N SER A 69 -1.17 1.32 -11.67
CA SER A 69 -1.24 0.74 -10.33
C SER A 69 -0.43 1.58 -9.35
N THR A 70 -0.94 1.73 -8.13
CA THR A 70 -0.24 2.40 -7.05
C THR A 70 0.84 1.48 -6.46
N ALA A 71 1.72 2.06 -5.63
CA ALA A 71 2.58 1.28 -4.77
C ALA A 71 1.75 0.45 -3.78
N TRP A 72 2.32 -0.64 -3.29
CA TRP A 72 1.70 -1.46 -2.26
C TRP A 72 1.52 -0.68 -0.97
N GLN A 73 0.35 -0.83 -0.36
CA GLN A 73 -0.04 -0.19 0.88
C GLN A 73 -0.12 -1.23 2.01
N ARG A 74 0.32 -0.82 3.19
CA ARG A 74 0.14 -1.64 4.39
C ARG A 74 -1.32 -1.74 4.78
N PRO A 75 -1.73 -2.81 5.50
CA PRO A 75 -3.06 -2.88 6.09
C PRO A 75 -3.38 -1.61 6.90
N ASP A 76 -4.62 -1.18 6.82
CA ASP A 76 -5.14 0.00 7.51
C ASP A 76 -6.51 -0.29 8.14
N ASP A 77 -7.20 0.74 8.63
CA ASP A 77 -8.51 0.59 9.27
C ASP A 77 -9.59 0.05 8.31
N ARG A 78 -9.40 0.22 7.02
CA ARG A 78 -10.34 -0.22 5.97
C ARG A 78 -9.94 -1.54 5.32
N HIS A 79 -8.66 -1.89 5.39
CA HIS A 79 -8.09 -3.05 4.72
C HIS A 79 -7.31 -3.91 5.71
N THR A 80 -7.71 -5.15 5.87
CA THR A 80 -7.03 -6.12 6.74
C THR A 80 -5.80 -6.77 6.10
N GLN A 81 -5.59 -6.54 4.81
CA GLN A 81 -4.50 -7.09 4.02
C GLN A 81 -3.70 -5.98 3.33
N THR A 82 -2.44 -6.28 3.00
CA THR A 82 -1.66 -5.45 2.07
C THR A 82 -2.38 -5.36 0.74
N TYR A 83 -2.51 -4.17 0.20
CA TYR A 83 -3.27 -3.90 -1.03
C TYR A 83 -2.61 -2.86 -1.90
N ARG A 84 -3.04 -2.79 -3.14
CA ARG A 84 -2.78 -1.67 -4.05
C ARG A 84 -4.03 -1.34 -4.83
N GLU A 85 -4.08 -0.14 -5.37
CA GLU A 85 -5.14 0.31 -6.26
C GLU A 85 -4.70 0.13 -7.71
N ILE A 86 -5.57 -0.46 -8.52
CA ILE A 86 -5.39 -0.59 -9.97
C ILE A 86 -6.47 0.24 -10.65
N THR A 87 -6.07 1.21 -11.46
CA THR A 87 -7.00 1.97 -12.30
C THR A 87 -7.38 1.13 -13.52
N VAL A 88 -8.60 0.65 -13.54
CA VAL A 88 -9.14 -0.22 -14.61
C VAL A 88 -9.52 0.61 -15.82
N SER A 89 -10.10 1.78 -15.61
CA SER A 89 -10.45 2.72 -16.68
C SER A 89 -10.45 4.16 -16.21
N THR A 90 -10.14 5.06 -17.13
CA THR A 90 -10.16 6.52 -16.94
C THR A 90 -10.88 7.17 -18.10
N SER A 91 -11.76 8.12 -17.80
CA SER A 91 -12.46 8.92 -18.80
C SER A 91 -12.55 10.37 -18.34
N THR A 92 -12.30 11.32 -19.23
CA THR A 92 -12.38 12.75 -18.92
C THR A 92 -13.40 13.42 -19.84
N ILE A 93 -14.37 14.12 -19.24
CA ILE A 93 -15.42 14.85 -19.95
C ILE A 93 -15.56 16.22 -19.30
N ALA A 94 -15.42 17.26 -20.10
CA ALA A 94 -15.62 18.66 -19.67
C ALA A 94 -14.82 19.01 -18.39
N GLY A 95 -13.59 18.50 -18.26
CA GLY A 95 -12.72 18.71 -17.10
C GLY A 95 -13.01 17.83 -15.90
N VAL A 96 -13.97 16.91 -15.99
CA VAL A 96 -14.27 15.92 -14.95
C VAL A 96 -13.70 14.58 -15.36
N THR A 97 -12.89 13.98 -14.48
CA THR A 97 -12.30 12.66 -14.68
C THR A 97 -13.05 11.62 -13.84
N VAL A 98 -13.40 10.52 -14.49
CA VAL A 98 -14.03 9.35 -13.87
C VAL A 98 -13.05 8.19 -13.93
N ASP A 99 -12.59 7.74 -12.76
CA ASP A 99 -11.68 6.60 -12.62
C ASP A 99 -12.41 5.41 -11.99
N ALA A 100 -12.34 4.26 -12.64
CA ALA A 100 -12.76 3.00 -12.05
C ALA A 100 -11.53 2.31 -11.44
N ILE A 101 -11.58 2.07 -10.15
CA ILE A 101 -10.44 1.56 -9.39
C ILE A 101 -10.82 0.27 -8.68
N ALA A 102 -9.95 -0.73 -8.80
CA ALA A 102 -10.03 -1.98 -8.03
C ALA A 102 -8.89 -2.02 -7.02
N GLU A 103 -9.21 -2.35 -5.78
CA GLU A 103 -8.23 -2.61 -4.75
C GLU A 103 -7.92 -4.11 -4.72
N THR A 104 -6.65 -4.47 -4.88
CA THR A 104 -6.23 -5.87 -4.99
C THR A 104 -5.22 -6.26 -3.93
N SER A 105 -5.31 -7.49 -3.44
CA SER A 105 -4.35 -8.08 -2.52
C SER A 105 -3.09 -8.58 -3.22
N LEU A 106 -2.09 -8.98 -2.44
CA LEU A 106 -0.87 -9.62 -2.94
C LEU A 106 -1.16 -10.92 -3.73
N SER A 107 -2.23 -11.63 -3.38
CA SER A 107 -2.66 -12.83 -4.09
C SER A 107 -3.50 -12.54 -5.35
N GLY A 108 -3.82 -11.27 -5.59
CA GLY A 108 -4.60 -10.83 -6.75
C GLY A 108 -6.11 -10.80 -6.54
N ASP A 109 -6.58 -11.03 -5.33
CA ASP A 109 -8.00 -10.95 -5.02
C ASP A 109 -8.48 -9.50 -5.02
N VAL A 110 -9.66 -9.26 -5.54
CA VAL A 110 -10.32 -7.95 -5.48
C VAL A 110 -10.89 -7.75 -4.09
N LEU A 111 -10.32 -6.81 -3.34
CA LEU A 111 -10.74 -6.48 -1.97
C LEU A 111 -11.86 -5.46 -1.93
N GLY A 112 -11.91 -4.60 -2.93
CA GLY A 112 -12.91 -3.54 -3.03
C GLY A 112 -12.86 -2.86 -4.39
N THR A 113 -13.88 -2.08 -4.67
CA THR A 113 -13.99 -1.29 -5.91
C THR A 113 -14.43 0.12 -5.58
N ILE A 114 -13.87 1.11 -6.28
CA ILE A 114 -14.13 2.52 -6.06
C ILE A 114 -14.29 3.21 -7.41
N VAL A 115 -15.23 4.14 -7.50
CA VAL A 115 -15.30 5.10 -8.61
C VAL A 115 -14.89 6.45 -8.06
N TYR A 116 -13.77 6.99 -8.55
CA TYR A 116 -13.34 8.34 -8.23
C TYR A 116 -13.84 9.32 -9.26
N LEU A 117 -14.42 10.41 -8.76
CA LEU A 117 -14.79 11.56 -9.56
C LEU A 117 -13.90 12.71 -9.15
N SER A 118 -13.10 13.24 -10.07
CA SER A 118 -12.18 14.34 -9.82
C SER A 118 -12.30 15.42 -10.91
N GLY A 119 -11.87 16.64 -10.57
CA GLY A 119 -11.90 17.75 -11.48
C GLY A 119 -11.47 19.04 -10.79
N ALA A 120 -11.70 20.20 -11.41
CA ALA A 120 -11.51 21.49 -10.78
C ALA A 120 -12.50 21.69 -9.62
N ASP A 121 -12.15 22.50 -8.62
CA ASP A 121 -12.98 22.75 -7.44
C ASP A 121 -14.39 23.26 -7.78
N LEU A 122 -14.51 23.97 -8.90
CA LEU A 122 -15.79 24.39 -9.45
C LEU A 122 -15.85 24.06 -10.95
N VAL A 123 -16.74 23.17 -11.32
CA VAL A 123 -16.98 22.78 -12.71
C VAL A 123 -18.40 23.17 -13.10
N THR A 124 -18.51 23.95 -14.16
CA THR A 124 -19.80 24.26 -14.77
C THR A 124 -20.01 23.30 -15.94
N LEU A 125 -21.07 22.50 -15.89
CA LEU A 125 -21.41 21.51 -16.90
C LEU A 125 -22.66 21.95 -17.68
N THR A 126 -22.66 21.67 -18.97
CA THR A 126 -23.91 21.67 -19.75
C THR A 126 -24.74 20.45 -19.36
N ALA A 127 -26.02 20.44 -19.66
CA ALA A 127 -26.89 19.29 -19.46
C ALA A 127 -26.39 18.07 -20.24
N ASP A 128 -25.89 18.24 -21.44
CA ASP A 128 -25.33 17.18 -22.28
C ASP A 128 -24.05 16.60 -21.67
N ASP A 129 -23.14 17.43 -21.16
CA ASP A 129 -21.94 16.98 -20.50
C ASP A 129 -22.27 16.22 -19.20
N ALA A 130 -23.24 16.68 -18.43
CA ALA A 130 -23.70 15.99 -17.23
C ALA A 130 -24.27 14.60 -17.55
N LEU A 131 -25.04 14.46 -18.62
CA LEU A 131 -25.54 13.16 -19.08
C LEU A 131 -24.41 12.23 -19.55
N ARG A 132 -23.42 12.76 -20.24
CA ARG A 132 -22.25 12.00 -20.67
C ARG A 132 -21.44 11.49 -19.47
N ILE A 133 -21.25 12.32 -18.46
CA ILE A 133 -20.57 11.92 -17.21
C ILE A 133 -21.38 10.84 -16.49
N ALA A 134 -22.71 10.97 -16.41
CA ALA A 134 -23.57 9.95 -15.84
C ALA A 134 -23.43 8.59 -16.56
N ASP A 135 -23.32 8.60 -17.88
CA ASP A 135 -23.09 7.39 -18.67
C ASP A 135 -21.71 6.77 -18.39
N GLU A 136 -20.66 7.59 -18.24
CA GLU A 136 -19.32 7.11 -17.87
C GLU A 136 -19.29 6.54 -16.45
N LEU A 137 -20.01 7.13 -15.50
CA LEU A 137 -20.17 6.57 -14.15
C LEU A 137 -20.83 5.18 -14.18
N ARG A 138 -21.87 5.01 -15.00
CA ARG A 138 -22.51 3.69 -15.18
C ARG A 138 -21.55 2.68 -15.79
N ARG A 139 -20.78 3.06 -16.81
CA ARG A 139 -19.78 2.19 -17.43
C ARG A 139 -18.69 1.78 -16.46
N ALA A 140 -18.17 2.74 -15.68
CA ALA A 140 -17.17 2.47 -14.65
C ALA A 140 -17.67 1.48 -13.62
N ALA A 141 -18.87 1.71 -13.08
CA ALA A 141 -19.50 0.81 -12.11
C ALA A 141 -19.72 -0.59 -12.70
N HIS A 142 -20.16 -0.68 -13.93
CA HIS A 142 -20.40 -1.96 -14.60
C HIS A 142 -19.10 -2.75 -14.80
N ARG A 143 -18.03 -2.10 -15.24
CA ARG A 143 -16.71 -2.72 -15.38
C ARG A 143 -16.23 -3.30 -14.06
N LEU A 144 -16.37 -2.56 -12.96
CA LEU A 144 -15.95 -3.02 -11.64
C LEU A 144 -16.76 -4.22 -11.14
N LYS A 145 -18.04 -4.30 -11.48
CA LYS A 145 -18.89 -5.44 -11.10
C LYS A 145 -18.58 -6.73 -11.87
N THR A 146 -17.89 -6.62 -12.99
CA THR A 146 -17.57 -7.76 -13.87
C THR A 146 -16.12 -8.28 -13.69
N LEU A 147 -15.41 -7.77 -12.73
CA LEU A 147 -14.05 -8.20 -12.40
C LEU A 147 -14.00 -9.59 -11.76
#